data_a7052dc3e865f6e1d541812aaef07f91
#
_entry.id   a7052dc3e865f6e1d541812aaef07f91
#
_cell.length_a   1.000
_cell.length_b   1.000
_cell.length_c   1.000
_cell.angle_alpha   90.00
_cell.angle_beta   90.00
_cell.angle_gamma   90.00
#
_symmetry.space_group_name_H-M   'P 1'
#
loop_
_entity.id
_entity.type
_entity.pdbx_description
1 polymer ?
#
loop_
_entity_poly.entity_id
_entity_poly.type
_entity_poly.pdbx_seq_one_letter_code
_entity_poly.pdbx_strand_id
1 'polypeptide(L)'
;YVASYRPLVEFAKSHFVPVIAANASADIVRCIGRQGTAYIDKLYSTEKQQIAKQPFAEIPDYKVKFYNFLEKVRQLPEKRKERSYLAQITRDNTMAESIYQAWLDHPEHKIVHLNGTFHSENHLGTVAALKRLNPKLNIQVVTPVQVEQFETIEKLNLDPNLNNDFIYLVKPQPEQYVDASYKRKARQQMFEKSEQATCK
;
A
#
# COMPACT_ATOMS: atom_id res chain seq x y z
N TYR A 1 -8.55 -12.54 1.86
CA TYR A 1 -9.17 -11.21 1.71
C TYR A 1 -10.70 -11.24 1.87
N VAL A 2 -11.41 -12.25 1.34
CA VAL A 2 -12.88 -12.31 1.42
C VAL A 2 -13.35 -12.31 2.88
N ALA A 3 -12.73 -13.11 3.75
CA ALA A 3 -13.11 -13.18 5.16
C ALA A 3 -12.81 -11.89 5.95
N SER A 4 -11.77 -11.13 5.55
CA SER A 4 -11.31 -9.96 6.30
C SER A 4 -11.97 -8.65 5.81
N TYR A 5 -12.07 -8.46 4.51
CA TYR A 5 -12.55 -7.18 3.94
C TYR A 5 -14.04 -7.19 3.61
N ARG A 6 -14.60 -8.35 3.23
CA ARG A 6 -16.02 -8.43 2.88
C ARG A 6 -16.96 -7.94 3.98
N PRO A 7 -16.77 -8.28 5.27
CA PRO A 7 -17.64 -7.76 6.33
C PRO A 7 -17.67 -6.23 6.39
N LEU A 8 -16.54 -5.56 6.16
CA LEU A 8 -16.46 -4.10 6.13
C LEU A 8 -17.23 -3.50 4.93
N VAL A 9 -17.09 -4.13 3.76
CA VAL A 9 -17.82 -3.70 2.55
C VAL A 9 -19.33 -3.90 2.72
N GLU A 10 -19.75 -5.04 3.27
CA GLU A 10 -21.19 -5.30 3.53
C GLU A 10 -21.76 -4.36 4.61
N PHE A 11 -20.96 -4.04 5.63
CA PHE A 11 -21.34 -3.03 6.62
C PHE A 11 -21.52 -1.65 5.95
N ALA A 12 -20.54 -1.21 5.17
CA ALA A 12 -20.64 0.06 4.45
C ALA A 12 -21.87 0.10 3.54
N LYS A 13 -22.13 -0.99 2.79
CA LYS A 13 -23.29 -1.12 1.93
C LYS A 13 -24.61 -1.02 2.71
N SER A 14 -24.73 -1.69 3.85
CA SER A 14 -25.95 -1.69 4.66
C SER A 14 -26.21 -0.33 5.33
N HIS A 15 -25.20 0.52 5.45
CA HIS A 15 -25.27 1.85 6.05
C HIS A 15 -25.15 2.97 5.00
N PHE A 16 -25.22 2.64 3.70
CA PHE A 16 -25.11 3.60 2.61
C PHE A 16 -23.82 4.43 2.64
N VAL A 17 -22.73 3.84 3.16
CA VAL A 17 -21.41 4.46 3.16
C VAL A 17 -20.71 4.14 1.83
N PRO A 18 -20.31 5.15 1.05
CA PRO A 18 -19.58 4.94 -0.20
C PRO A 18 -18.26 4.16 0.02
N VAL A 19 -17.99 3.21 -0.86
CA VAL A 19 -16.74 2.44 -0.87
C VAL A 19 -15.97 2.73 -2.15
N ILE A 20 -14.72 3.19 -2.02
CA ILE A 20 -13.86 3.60 -3.13
C ILE A 20 -12.70 2.63 -3.28
N ALA A 21 -12.53 2.07 -4.47
CA ALA A 21 -11.37 1.26 -4.82
C ALA A 21 -10.15 2.17 -5.11
N ALA A 22 -9.50 2.64 -4.07
CA ALA A 22 -8.51 3.72 -4.16
C ALA A 22 -7.18 3.31 -4.80
N ASN A 23 -6.83 2.02 -4.81
CA ASN A 23 -5.52 1.55 -5.28
C ASN A 23 -5.44 1.51 -6.82
N ALA A 24 -4.25 1.70 -7.37
CA ALA A 24 -3.97 1.52 -8.79
C ALA A 24 -4.26 0.09 -9.27
N SER A 25 -4.65 -0.06 -10.54
CA SER A 25 -4.82 -1.37 -11.18
C SER A 25 -3.58 -2.25 -11.01
N ALA A 26 -3.78 -3.48 -10.53
CA ALA A 26 -2.69 -4.42 -10.29
C ALA A 26 -1.91 -4.75 -11.56
N ASP A 27 -2.57 -4.78 -12.71
CA ASP A 27 -1.93 -5.08 -14.00
C ASP A 27 -1.07 -3.92 -14.47
N ILE A 28 -1.54 -2.69 -14.35
CA ILE A 28 -0.75 -1.48 -14.67
C ILE A 28 0.49 -1.43 -13.78
N VAL A 29 0.32 -1.58 -12.47
CA VAL A 29 1.44 -1.55 -11.51
C VAL A 29 2.46 -2.64 -11.79
N ARG A 30 2.02 -3.85 -12.12
CA ARG A 30 2.91 -4.96 -12.50
C ARG A 30 3.73 -4.61 -13.74
N CYS A 31 3.10 -4.03 -14.74
CA CYS A 31 3.76 -3.67 -15.99
C CYS A 31 4.72 -2.47 -15.82
N ILE A 32 4.39 -1.51 -14.97
CA ILE A 32 5.35 -0.47 -14.55
C ILE A 32 6.57 -1.11 -13.87
N GLY A 33 6.37 -2.08 -12.98
CA GLY A 33 7.46 -2.83 -12.33
C GLY A 33 8.34 -3.62 -13.31
N ARG A 34 7.84 -3.95 -14.50
CA ARG A 34 8.60 -4.68 -15.54
C ARG A 34 9.26 -3.76 -16.55
N GLN A 35 8.55 -2.74 -17.02
CA GLN A 35 8.97 -1.88 -18.13
C GLN A 35 9.43 -0.50 -17.67
N GLY A 36 9.13 -0.07 -16.45
CA GLY A 36 9.44 1.26 -15.94
C GLY A 36 8.42 2.31 -16.38
N THR A 37 8.85 3.57 -16.34
CA THR A 37 7.99 4.74 -16.64
C THR A 37 7.45 4.75 -18.05
N ALA A 38 8.19 4.22 -19.02
CA ALA A 38 7.79 4.16 -20.44
C ALA A 38 6.50 3.35 -20.67
N TYR A 39 6.09 2.51 -19.70
CA TYR A 39 4.84 1.79 -19.84
C TYR A 39 3.60 2.69 -19.87
N ILE A 40 3.66 3.88 -19.25
CA ILE A 40 2.56 4.86 -19.26
C ILE A 40 2.17 5.27 -20.67
N ASP A 41 3.13 5.36 -21.58
CA ASP A 41 2.88 5.79 -22.98
C ASP A 41 2.06 4.75 -23.75
N LYS A 42 2.06 3.50 -23.31
CA LYS A 42 1.30 2.41 -23.91
C LYS A 42 -0.13 2.30 -23.40
N LEU A 43 -0.47 3.04 -22.33
CA LEU A 43 -1.81 3.00 -21.75
C LEU A 43 -2.81 3.81 -22.57
N TYR A 44 -3.99 3.24 -22.77
CA TYR A 44 -5.13 3.99 -23.28
C TYR A 44 -5.59 5.07 -22.28
N SER A 45 -6.33 6.06 -22.75
CA SER A 45 -6.86 7.13 -21.89
C SER A 45 -7.69 6.62 -20.74
N THR A 46 -8.50 5.58 -20.95
CA THR A 46 -9.31 4.93 -19.90
C THR A 46 -8.45 4.18 -18.87
N GLU A 47 -7.30 3.64 -19.26
CA GLU A 47 -6.36 2.99 -18.35
C GLU A 47 -5.56 4.03 -17.54
N LYS A 48 -5.20 5.14 -18.15
CA LYS A 48 -4.53 6.27 -17.47
C LYS A 48 -5.40 6.85 -16.34
N GLN A 49 -6.71 6.75 -16.44
CA GLN A 49 -7.65 7.16 -15.37
C GLN A 49 -7.62 6.23 -14.15
N GLN A 50 -6.99 5.05 -14.23
CA GLN A 50 -6.87 4.10 -13.13
C GLN A 50 -5.60 4.32 -12.28
N ILE A 51 -4.83 5.36 -12.59
CA ILE A 51 -3.63 5.75 -11.84
C ILE A 51 -3.62 7.26 -11.67
N ALA A 52 -2.85 7.74 -10.68
CA ALA A 52 -2.68 9.16 -10.44
C ALA A 52 -2.17 9.92 -11.68
N LYS A 53 -2.50 11.19 -11.79
CA LYS A 53 -1.97 12.09 -12.83
C LYS A 53 -0.45 12.21 -12.79
N GLN A 54 0.13 12.12 -11.57
CA GLN A 54 1.57 12.12 -11.34
C GLN A 54 1.98 10.83 -10.61
N PRO A 55 1.93 9.65 -11.26
CA PRO A 55 2.07 8.37 -10.59
C PRO A 55 3.48 8.14 -10.01
N PHE A 56 4.48 8.83 -10.55
CA PHE A 56 5.89 8.71 -10.16
C PHE A 56 6.41 9.89 -9.32
N ALA A 57 5.50 10.74 -8.81
CA ALA A 57 5.92 11.84 -7.97
C ALA A 57 6.66 11.31 -6.73
N GLU A 58 7.92 11.67 -6.59
CA GLU A 58 8.82 11.11 -5.58
C GLU A 58 8.49 11.58 -4.15
N ILE A 59 8.77 10.68 -3.20
CA ILE A 59 8.78 10.93 -1.77
C ILE A 59 10.14 10.43 -1.28
N PRO A 60 11.16 11.31 -1.09
CA PRO A 60 12.54 10.90 -0.84
C PRO A 60 12.71 9.96 0.35
N ASP A 61 12.13 10.29 1.50
CA ASP A 61 12.23 9.47 2.71
C ASP A 61 11.56 8.10 2.53
N TYR A 62 10.47 8.04 1.76
CA TYR A 62 9.81 6.79 1.43
C TYR A 62 10.64 5.92 0.48
N LYS A 63 11.37 6.54 -0.44
CA LYS A 63 12.31 5.84 -1.33
C LYS A 63 13.43 5.18 -0.52
N VAL A 64 14.01 5.92 0.43
CA VAL A 64 15.03 5.38 1.35
C VAL A 64 14.48 4.20 2.15
N LYS A 65 13.30 4.35 2.76
CA LYS A 65 12.63 3.28 3.49
C LYS A 65 12.42 2.04 2.61
N PHE A 66 11.94 2.23 1.38
CA PHE A 66 11.66 1.14 0.45
C PHE A 66 12.94 0.41 0.01
N TYR A 67 14.01 1.14 -0.26
CA TYR A 67 15.30 0.55 -0.65
C TYR A 67 15.91 -0.24 0.52
N ASN A 68 15.90 0.31 1.72
CA ASN A 68 16.34 -0.38 2.93
C ASN A 68 15.54 -1.68 3.18
N PHE A 69 14.24 -1.67 2.93
CA PHE A 69 13.40 -2.87 3.00
C PHE A 69 13.82 -3.90 1.95
N LEU A 70 14.01 -3.49 0.69
CA LEU A 70 14.43 -4.43 -0.37
C LEU A 70 15.77 -5.09 -0.07
N GLU A 71 16.73 -4.34 0.45
CA GLU A 71 18.06 -4.86 0.81
C GLU A 71 18.02 -5.93 1.89
N LYS A 72 17.13 -5.78 2.87
CA LYS A 72 16.90 -6.78 3.92
C LYS A 72 16.24 -8.07 3.40
N VAL A 73 15.40 -7.95 2.38
CA VAL A 73 14.61 -9.09 1.89
C VAL A 73 15.32 -9.82 0.74
N ARG A 74 15.97 -9.09 -0.16
CA ARG A 74 16.58 -9.65 -1.36
C ARG A 74 17.57 -8.66 -1.98
N GLN A 75 18.78 -9.12 -2.26
CA GLN A 75 19.71 -8.37 -3.10
C GLN A 75 19.18 -8.32 -4.54
N LEU A 76 18.89 -7.13 -5.03
CA LEU A 76 18.38 -6.87 -6.37
C LEU A 76 19.34 -5.94 -7.11
N PRO A 77 19.52 -6.10 -8.45
CA PRO A 77 20.18 -5.11 -9.29
C PRO A 77 19.48 -3.74 -9.17
N GLU A 78 20.24 -2.65 -9.25
CA GLU A 78 19.71 -1.29 -9.04
C GLU A 78 18.52 -0.96 -9.92
N LYS A 79 18.59 -1.28 -11.21
CA LYS A 79 17.48 -1.11 -12.15
C LYS A 79 16.20 -1.86 -11.72
N ARG A 80 16.35 -2.99 -11.03
CA ARG A 80 15.21 -3.76 -10.51
C ARG A 80 14.64 -3.13 -9.25
N LYS A 81 15.48 -2.59 -8.37
CA LYS A 81 15.04 -1.82 -7.19
C LYS A 81 14.25 -0.61 -7.63
N GLU A 82 14.79 0.18 -8.58
CA GLU A 82 14.13 1.36 -9.13
C GLU A 82 12.74 1.03 -9.69
N ARG A 83 12.63 0.01 -10.55
CA ARG A 83 11.34 -0.42 -11.11
C ARG A 83 10.35 -0.89 -10.05
N SER A 84 10.84 -1.59 -9.02
CA SER A 84 10.01 -1.99 -7.90
C SER A 84 9.50 -0.76 -7.13
N TYR A 85 10.33 0.25 -6.94
CA TYR A 85 9.93 1.51 -6.32
C TYR A 85 8.90 2.27 -7.18
N LEU A 86 9.10 2.35 -8.49
CA LEU A 86 8.12 2.95 -9.40
C LEU A 86 6.74 2.29 -9.29
N ALA A 87 6.70 0.97 -9.21
CA ALA A 87 5.47 0.22 -8.99
C ALA A 87 4.83 0.54 -7.63
N GLN A 88 5.64 0.67 -6.59
CA GLN A 88 5.18 1.00 -5.24
C GLN A 88 4.65 2.42 -5.17
N ILE A 89 5.42 3.41 -5.62
CA ILE A 89 5.03 4.82 -5.54
C ILE A 89 3.82 5.14 -6.44
N THR A 90 3.62 4.40 -7.53
CA THR A 90 2.39 4.49 -8.33
C THR A 90 1.15 4.16 -7.50
N ARG A 91 1.21 3.14 -6.66
CA ARG A 91 0.11 2.80 -5.74
C ARG A 91 -0.16 3.92 -4.76
N ASP A 92 0.89 4.42 -4.11
CA ASP A 92 0.76 5.45 -3.08
C ASP A 92 0.20 6.76 -3.63
N ASN A 93 0.72 7.22 -4.77
CA ASN A 93 0.20 8.42 -5.42
C ASN A 93 -1.25 8.24 -5.90
N THR A 94 -1.62 7.04 -6.38
CA THR A 94 -2.99 6.77 -6.83
C THR A 94 -3.96 6.71 -5.66
N MET A 95 -3.60 6.05 -4.57
CA MET A 95 -4.41 6.03 -3.34
C MET A 95 -4.58 7.44 -2.79
N ALA A 96 -3.52 8.23 -2.75
CA ALA A 96 -3.59 9.62 -2.30
C ALA A 96 -4.50 10.49 -3.17
N GLU A 97 -4.40 10.39 -4.50
CA GLU A 97 -5.26 11.14 -5.41
C GLU A 97 -6.73 10.71 -5.28
N SER A 98 -7.00 9.41 -5.14
CA SER A 98 -8.35 8.88 -4.92
C SER A 98 -8.96 9.37 -3.61
N ILE A 99 -8.18 9.38 -2.53
CA ILE A 99 -8.61 9.92 -1.23
C ILE A 99 -8.87 11.43 -1.35
N TYR A 100 -7.97 12.15 -1.99
CA TYR A 100 -8.10 13.59 -2.15
C TYR A 100 -9.33 13.96 -2.99
N GLN A 101 -9.59 13.23 -4.06
CA GLN A 101 -10.80 13.43 -4.87
C GLN A 101 -12.07 13.15 -4.06
N ALA A 102 -12.10 12.06 -3.30
CA ALA A 102 -13.22 11.73 -2.42
C ALA A 102 -13.46 12.83 -1.37
N TRP A 103 -12.39 13.43 -0.85
CA TRP A 103 -12.50 14.56 0.09
C TRP A 103 -13.04 15.82 -0.58
N LEU A 104 -12.66 16.10 -1.82
CA LEU A 104 -13.19 17.22 -2.59
C LEU A 104 -14.71 17.05 -2.89
N ASP A 105 -15.11 15.82 -3.21
CA ASP A 105 -16.50 15.49 -3.54
C ASP A 105 -17.40 15.49 -2.29
N HIS A 106 -16.81 15.24 -1.10
CA HIS A 106 -17.52 15.12 0.18
C HIS A 106 -16.76 15.81 1.33
N PRO A 107 -16.62 17.14 1.33
CA PRO A 107 -15.75 17.87 2.26
C PRO A 107 -16.18 17.76 3.73
N GLU A 108 -17.47 17.48 3.98
CA GLU A 108 -18.03 17.30 5.32
C GLU A 108 -17.85 15.88 5.88
N HIS A 109 -17.38 14.93 5.04
CA HIS A 109 -17.22 13.54 5.46
C HIS A 109 -15.83 13.27 5.99
N LYS A 110 -15.75 12.35 6.96
CA LYS A 110 -14.50 11.70 7.34
C LYS A 110 -14.23 10.54 6.38
N ILE A 111 -12.99 10.38 5.99
CA ILE A 111 -12.55 9.29 5.13
C ILE A 111 -11.74 8.31 5.96
N VAL A 112 -12.10 7.04 5.91
CA VAL A 112 -11.32 5.92 6.47
C VAL A 112 -10.65 5.19 5.31
N HIS A 113 -9.32 5.19 5.29
CA HIS A 113 -8.54 4.46 4.29
C HIS A 113 -7.88 3.23 4.92
N LEU A 114 -8.05 2.08 4.28
CA LEU A 114 -7.46 0.81 4.72
C LEU A 114 -6.37 0.40 3.73
N ASN A 115 -5.15 0.27 4.23
CA ASN A 115 -4.00 -0.14 3.45
C ASN A 115 -3.06 -1.05 4.27
N GLY A 116 -2.05 -1.63 3.62
CA GLY A 116 -0.96 -2.27 4.34
C GLY A 116 -0.09 -1.25 5.05
N THR A 117 0.38 -1.58 6.24
CA THR A 117 1.17 -0.70 7.13
C THR A 117 2.29 0.06 6.39
N PHE A 118 2.98 -0.60 5.48
CA PHE A 118 4.09 -0.02 4.72
C PHE A 118 3.71 1.25 3.94
N HIS A 119 2.43 1.39 3.53
CA HIS A 119 1.91 2.52 2.77
C HIS A 119 1.59 3.76 3.60
N SER A 120 1.54 3.65 4.93
CA SER A 120 1.08 4.76 5.80
C SER A 120 1.94 4.99 7.04
N GLU A 121 2.69 3.98 7.51
CA GLU A 121 3.48 4.11 8.73
C GLU A 121 4.52 5.22 8.62
N ASN A 122 4.75 5.90 9.74
CA ASN A 122 5.63 7.07 9.84
C ASN A 122 5.20 8.25 8.95
N HIS A 123 3.91 8.33 8.61
CA HIS A 123 3.35 9.36 7.71
C HIS A 123 4.00 9.38 6.32
N LEU A 124 4.59 8.27 5.88
CA LEU A 124 5.19 8.11 4.56
C LEU A 124 4.19 7.55 3.54
N GLY A 125 4.66 7.22 2.36
CA GLY A 125 3.86 6.61 1.30
C GLY A 125 2.62 7.41 0.93
N THR A 126 1.44 6.80 1.04
CA THR A 126 0.15 7.42 0.72
C THR A 126 -0.11 8.69 1.53
N VAL A 127 0.30 8.73 2.81
CA VAL A 127 0.09 9.89 3.69
C VAL A 127 0.93 11.08 3.20
N ALA A 128 2.20 10.87 2.93
CA ALA A 128 3.08 11.92 2.39
C ALA A 128 2.61 12.41 1.01
N ALA A 129 2.17 11.49 0.14
CA ALA A 129 1.59 11.85 -1.15
C ALA A 129 0.32 12.71 -0.99
N LEU A 130 -0.55 12.36 -0.04
CA LEU A 130 -1.78 13.10 0.25
C LEU A 130 -1.48 14.50 0.83
N LYS A 131 -0.51 14.59 1.74
CA LYS A 131 -0.03 15.88 2.28
C LYS A 131 0.59 16.78 1.22
N ARG A 132 1.23 16.22 0.21
CA ARG A 132 1.71 16.99 -0.96
C ARG A 132 0.56 17.58 -1.77
N LEU A 133 -0.55 16.86 -1.93
CA LEU A 133 -1.74 17.37 -2.62
C LEU A 133 -2.44 18.48 -1.81
N ASN A 134 -2.53 18.30 -0.50
CA ASN A 134 -3.07 19.31 0.40
C ASN A 134 -2.43 19.21 1.80
N PRO A 135 -1.47 20.08 2.12
CA PRO A 135 -0.77 20.06 3.42
C PRO A 135 -1.66 20.39 4.62
N LYS A 136 -2.85 20.98 4.40
CA LYS A 136 -3.79 21.35 5.46
C LYS A 136 -4.69 20.20 5.93
N LEU A 137 -4.69 19.05 5.24
CA LEU A 137 -5.49 17.91 5.66
C LEU A 137 -5.07 17.42 7.05
N ASN A 138 -6.04 17.19 7.91
CA ASN A 138 -5.80 16.52 9.19
C ASN A 138 -5.87 15.00 8.95
N ILE A 139 -4.73 14.33 9.08
CA ILE A 139 -4.58 12.90 8.81
C ILE A 139 -4.06 12.25 10.07
N GLN A 140 -4.71 11.17 10.49
CA GLN A 140 -4.28 10.32 11.59
C GLN A 140 -3.98 8.92 11.06
N VAL A 141 -2.88 8.34 11.54
CA VAL A 141 -2.42 7.00 11.17
C VAL A 141 -2.55 6.07 12.36
N VAL A 142 -3.28 4.96 12.15
CA VAL A 142 -3.45 3.90 13.14
C VAL A 142 -2.68 2.68 12.66
N THR A 143 -1.65 2.27 13.40
CA THR A 143 -0.72 1.21 12.99
C THR A 143 -0.75 0.03 13.94
N PRO A 144 -0.87 -1.23 13.42
CA PRO A 144 -0.69 -2.43 14.23
C PRO A 144 0.78 -2.61 14.62
N VAL A 145 1.03 -2.88 15.89
CA VAL A 145 2.34 -3.27 16.39
C VAL A 145 2.26 -4.70 16.93
N GLN A 146 3.08 -5.56 16.36
CA GLN A 146 3.12 -6.97 16.74
C GLN A 146 3.92 -7.16 18.03
N VAL A 147 3.33 -7.84 19.00
CA VAL A 147 3.95 -8.13 20.29
C VAL A 147 3.74 -9.60 20.65
N GLU A 148 4.76 -10.24 21.21
CA GLU A 148 4.68 -11.65 21.65
C GLU A 148 3.73 -11.81 22.85
N GLN A 149 3.78 -10.86 23.77
CA GLN A 149 2.92 -10.82 24.95
C GLN A 149 2.35 -9.41 25.11
N PHE A 150 1.11 -9.35 25.63
CA PHE A 150 0.52 -8.05 25.99
C PHE A 150 1.07 -7.63 27.35
N GLU A 151 2.02 -6.74 27.33
CA GLU A 151 2.60 -6.11 28.51
C GLU A 151 2.13 -4.66 28.62
N THR A 152 2.50 -4.00 29.73
CA THR A 152 2.27 -2.57 29.88
C THR A 152 3.09 -1.79 28.84
N ILE A 153 2.60 -0.64 28.41
CA ILE A 153 3.22 0.18 27.35
C ILE A 153 4.69 0.48 27.67
N GLU A 154 5.01 0.69 28.96
CA GLU A 154 6.37 1.00 29.43
C GLU A 154 7.36 -0.16 29.20
N LYS A 155 6.87 -1.38 29.10
CA LYS A 155 7.67 -2.59 28.86
C LYS A 155 7.78 -2.98 27.40
N LEU A 156 6.98 -2.33 26.54
CA LEU A 156 7.05 -2.58 25.10
C LEU A 156 8.30 -1.91 24.53
N ASN A 157 9.15 -2.70 23.90
CA ASN A 157 10.29 -2.18 23.15
C ASN A 157 9.82 -1.68 21.79
N LEU A 158 9.11 -0.55 21.79
CA LEU A 158 8.66 0.10 20.56
C LEU A 158 9.83 0.76 19.85
N ASP A 159 9.80 0.74 18.52
CA ASP A 159 10.76 1.51 17.72
C ASP A 159 10.64 3.00 18.10
N PRO A 160 11.71 3.64 18.63
CA PRO A 160 11.68 5.06 19.01
C PRO A 160 11.47 6.00 17.82
N ASN A 161 11.68 5.52 16.59
CA ASN A 161 11.42 6.27 15.36
C ASN A 161 9.99 6.09 14.82
N LEU A 162 9.14 5.37 15.55
CA LEU A 162 7.76 5.15 15.15
C LEU A 162 6.97 6.46 15.27
N ASN A 163 6.70 7.09 14.15
CA ASN A 163 5.94 8.33 14.04
C ASN A 163 4.52 8.05 13.54
N ASN A 164 3.68 7.50 14.41
CA ASN A 164 2.27 7.26 14.14
C ASN A 164 1.42 7.90 15.23
N ASP A 165 0.20 8.31 14.88
CA ASP A 165 -0.69 8.99 15.84
C ASP A 165 -1.28 8.01 16.85
N PHE A 166 -1.56 6.78 16.39
CA PHE A 166 -2.10 5.72 17.22
C PHE A 166 -1.46 4.37 16.85
N ILE A 167 -1.30 3.55 17.87
CA ILE A 167 -0.92 2.14 17.68
C ILE A 167 -1.97 1.24 18.33
N TYR A 168 -2.13 0.03 17.82
CA TYR A 168 -2.82 -1.05 18.50
C TYR A 168 -1.97 -2.32 18.47
N LEU A 169 -2.02 -3.06 19.57
CA LEU A 169 -1.18 -4.24 19.74
C LEU A 169 -1.86 -5.46 19.16
N VAL A 170 -1.11 -6.25 18.41
CA VAL A 170 -1.57 -7.52 17.85
C VAL A 170 -0.60 -8.64 18.17
N LYS A 171 -1.13 -9.84 18.39
CA LYS A 171 -0.27 -11.03 18.47
C LYS A 171 0.24 -11.42 17.08
N PRO A 172 1.38 -12.14 17.04
CA PRO A 172 1.85 -12.74 15.81
C PRO A 172 0.74 -13.53 15.10
N GLN A 173 0.63 -13.36 13.81
CA GLN A 173 -0.30 -14.16 13.00
C GLN A 173 0.14 -15.64 13.05
N PRO A 174 -0.79 -16.57 13.23
CA PRO A 174 -0.45 -17.98 13.11
C PRO A 174 0.09 -18.28 11.73
N GLU A 175 0.94 -19.30 11.61
CA GLU A 175 1.46 -19.70 10.31
C GLU A 175 0.32 -20.06 9.35
N GLN A 176 0.29 -19.40 8.20
CA GLN A 176 -0.74 -19.61 7.17
C GLN A 176 -0.72 -21.03 6.58
N TYR A 177 0.43 -21.67 6.62
CA TYR A 177 0.64 -23.00 6.06
C TYR A 177 1.31 -23.90 7.09
N VAL A 178 0.63 -24.94 7.51
CA VAL A 178 1.18 -25.99 8.41
C VAL A 178 2.27 -26.79 7.67
N ASP A 179 2.06 -27.02 6.38
CA ASP A 179 3.00 -27.78 5.53
C ASP A 179 3.82 -26.85 4.62
N ALA A 180 5.14 -26.93 4.76
CA ALA A 180 6.09 -26.15 3.95
C ALA A 180 6.00 -26.47 2.43
N SER A 181 5.55 -27.67 2.05
CA SER A 181 5.36 -28.03 0.64
C SER A 181 4.21 -27.26 0.01
N TYR A 182 3.11 -27.08 0.73
CA TYR A 182 1.99 -26.23 0.31
C TYR A 182 2.39 -24.78 0.18
N LYS A 183 3.19 -24.27 1.12
CA LYS A 183 3.73 -22.90 1.06
C LYS A 183 4.56 -22.67 -0.20
N ARG A 184 5.44 -23.63 -0.54
CA ARG A 184 6.24 -23.58 -1.78
C ARG A 184 5.37 -23.61 -3.02
N LYS A 185 4.42 -24.56 -3.09
CA LYS A 185 3.49 -24.72 -4.22
C LYS A 185 2.64 -23.45 -4.44
N ALA A 186 2.09 -22.88 -3.38
CA ALA A 186 1.29 -21.66 -3.46
C ALA A 186 2.13 -20.46 -3.97
N ARG A 187 3.38 -20.34 -3.51
CA ARG A 187 4.31 -19.32 -4.02
C ARG A 187 4.64 -19.54 -5.49
N GLN A 188 4.94 -20.77 -5.89
CA GLN A 188 5.22 -21.10 -7.29
C GLN A 188 4.04 -20.73 -8.19
N GLN A 189 2.82 -21.13 -7.84
CA GLN A 189 1.61 -20.78 -8.58
C GLN A 189 1.39 -19.27 -8.69
N MET A 190 1.70 -18.53 -7.63
CA MET A 190 1.61 -17.07 -7.66
C MET A 190 2.63 -16.44 -8.63
N PHE A 191 3.86 -16.97 -8.68
CA PHE A 191 4.88 -16.53 -9.64
C PHE A 191 4.50 -16.87 -11.08
N GLU A 192 4.08 -18.10 -11.34
CA GLU A 192 3.61 -18.55 -12.67
C GLU A 192 2.47 -17.68 -13.20
N LYS A 193 1.45 -17.41 -12.38
CA LYS A 193 0.37 -16.46 -12.73
C LYS A 193 0.89 -15.06 -13.02
N SER A 194 1.87 -14.62 -12.23
CA SER A 194 2.48 -13.32 -12.47
C SER A 194 3.23 -13.30 -13.81
N GLU A 195 3.97 -14.33 -14.17
CA GLU A 195 4.74 -14.41 -15.42
C GLU A 195 3.85 -14.49 -16.66
N GLN A 196 2.72 -15.19 -16.56
CA GLN A 196 1.74 -15.31 -17.65
C GLN A 196 1.03 -13.99 -17.96
N ALA A 197 1.01 -13.04 -17.03
CA ALA A 197 0.40 -11.73 -17.28
C ALA A 197 1.23 -10.94 -18.30
N THR A 198 0.63 -10.67 -19.44
CA THR A 198 1.25 -9.91 -20.54
C THR A 198 1.18 -8.41 -20.27
N CYS A 199 2.22 -7.70 -20.69
CA CYS A 199 2.25 -6.23 -20.74
C CYS A 199 2.24 -5.81 -22.20
N LYS A 200 1.49 -4.76 -22.51
CA LYS A 200 1.50 -4.17 -23.87
C LYS A 200 2.90 -3.77 -24.30
#